data_bfa59d00d45fe350033903cc16ed2685
#
_entry.id   bfa59d00d45fe350033903cc16ed2685
#
_cell.length_a   1.000
_cell.length_b   1.000
_cell.length_c   1.000
_cell.angle_alpha   90.00
_cell.angle_beta   90.00
_cell.angle_gamma   90.00
#
_symmetry.space_group_name_H-M   'P 1'
#
loop_
_entity.id
_entity.type
_entity.pdbx_description
1 polymer ?
#
loop_
_entity_poly.entity_id
_entity_poly.type
_entity_poly.pdbx_seq_one_letter_code
_entity_poly.pdbx_strand_id
1 'polypeptide(L)'
;MNVIEKKRIFITNALREIFLFNIQKNYSELSQSIVTITNTYLLDGGKLLKVYLNFYSKDKDITEEQFLKFLNINKKNIRFELGKKLSNKLKYVPNIDFYIDDTMKVCKEIDSLLDKIR
;
A
#
# COMPACT_ATOMS: atom_id res chain seq x y z
N MET A 1 16.01 17.91 -1.60
CA MET A 1 15.17 16.89 -0.95
C MET A 1 15.72 16.62 0.44
N ASN A 2 14.88 16.66 1.47
CA ASN A 2 15.33 16.44 2.85
C ASN A 2 15.49 14.95 3.18
N VAL A 3 16.04 14.66 4.35
CA VAL A 3 16.35 13.27 4.76
C VAL A 3 15.09 12.42 4.90
N ILE A 4 14.00 12.99 5.42
CA ILE A 4 12.74 12.26 5.62
C ILE A 4 12.11 11.90 4.27
N GLU A 5 12.14 12.81 3.31
CA GLU A 5 11.63 12.53 1.96
C GLU A 5 12.44 11.42 1.26
N LYS A 6 13.76 11.44 1.41
CA LYS A 6 14.60 10.37 0.87
C LYS A 6 14.26 9.02 1.50
N LYS A 7 14.10 8.97 2.83
CA LYS A 7 13.69 7.75 3.53
C LYS A 7 12.34 7.24 3.03
N ARG A 8 11.35 8.15 2.90
CA ARG A 8 10.03 7.79 2.42
C ARG A 8 10.09 7.14 1.04
N ILE A 9 10.87 7.71 0.13
CA ILE A 9 11.02 7.18 -1.23
C ILE A 9 11.66 5.79 -1.22
N PHE A 10 12.74 5.61 -0.46
CA PHE A 10 13.40 4.30 -0.35
C PHE A 10 12.45 3.23 0.20
N ILE A 11 11.72 3.55 1.25
CA ILE A 11 10.79 2.63 1.87
C ILE A 11 9.64 2.30 0.92
N THR A 12 9.10 3.31 0.25
CA THR A 12 8.00 3.14 -0.70
C THR A 12 8.39 2.24 -1.87
N ASN A 13 9.58 2.45 -2.43
CA ASN A 13 10.07 1.63 -3.53
C ASN A 13 10.29 0.18 -3.10
N ALA A 14 10.82 -0.03 -1.91
CA ALA A 14 11.00 -1.38 -1.37
C ALA A 14 9.66 -2.08 -1.14
N LEU A 15 8.64 -1.36 -0.64
CA LEU A 15 7.30 -1.90 -0.48
C LEU A 15 6.67 -2.29 -1.83
N ARG A 16 6.87 -1.48 -2.86
CA ARG A 16 6.37 -1.81 -4.20
C ARG A 16 6.95 -3.13 -4.71
N GLU A 17 8.24 -3.34 -4.49
CA GLU A 17 8.88 -4.61 -4.85
C GLU A 17 8.32 -5.78 -4.04
N ILE A 18 8.12 -5.61 -2.74
CA ILE A 18 7.54 -6.64 -1.89
C ILE A 18 6.14 -7.02 -2.37
N PHE A 19 5.30 -6.04 -2.72
CA PHE A 19 3.97 -6.31 -3.22
C PHE A 19 3.99 -7.05 -4.57
N LEU A 20 4.90 -6.67 -5.48
CA LEU A 20 5.00 -7.31 -6.78
C LEU A 20 5.50 -8.76 -6.68
N PHE A 21 6.56 -8.98 -5.93
CA PHE A 21 7.26 -10.27 -5.96
C PHE A 21 6.83 -11.22 -4.85
N ASN A 22 6.56 -10.71 -3.65
CA ASN A 22 6.30 -11.58 -2.50
C ASN A 22 4.82 -11.85 -2.28
N ILE A 23 3.98 -10.83 -2.37
CA ILE A 23 2.55 -11.00 -2.09
C ILE A 23 1.85 -11.70 -3.24
N GLN A 24 2.02 -11.24 -4.46
CA GLN A 24 1.35 -11.83 -5.62
C GLN A 24 1.85 -13.24 -5.94
N LYS A 25 3.13 -13.51 -5.69
CA LYS A 25 3.75 -14.80 -6.01
C LYS A 25 3.50 -15.85 -4.93
N ASN A 26 3.55 -15.47 -3.65
CA ASN A 26 3.46 -16.40 -2.53
C ASN A 26 2.03 -16.65 -2.04
N TYR A 27 1.09 -15.79 -2.40
CA TYR A 27 -0.30 -15.90 -1.98
C TYR A 27 -1.19 -16.08 -3.21
N SER A 28 -1.52 -17.33 -3.49
CA SER A 28 -2.32 -17.71 -4.66
C SER A 28 -3.68 -17.00 -4.72
N GLU A 29 -4.22 -16.68 -3.56
CA GLU A 29 -5.50 -15.95 -3.44
C GLU A 29 -5.43 -14.56 -4.08
N LEU A 30 -4.25 -13.95 -4.13
CA LEU A 30 -4.04 -12.62 -4.68
C LEU A 30 -3.40 -12.64 -6.06
N SER A 31 -3.22 -13.82 -6.68
CA SER A 31 -2.52 -13.95 -7.95
C SER A 31 -3.18 -13.19 -9.11
N GLN A 32 -4.50 -12.96 -9.03
CA GLN A 32 -5.26 -12.20 -10.05
C GLN A 32 -5.59 -10.78 -9.59
N SER A 33 -4.94 -10.33 -8.53
CA SER A 33 -5.17 -9.00 -7.96
C SER A 33 -4.03 -8.07 -8.32
N ILE A 34 -4.36 -6.79 -8.50
CA ILE A 34 -3.38 -5.73 -8.73
C ILE A 34 -3.47 -4.76 -7.56
N VAL A 35 -2.33 -4.53 -6.93
CA VAL A 35 -2.20 -3.60 -5.82
C VAL A 35 -1.26 -2.48 -6.23
N THR A 36 -1.72 -1.25 -6.13
CA THR A 36 -0.93 -0.07 -6.46
C THR A 36 -0.84 0.84 -5.25
N ILE A 37 0.39 1.22 -4.88
CA ILE A 37 0.60 2.26 -3.87
C ILE A 37 0.38 3.61 -4.54
N THR A 38 -0.65 4.33 -4.11
CA THR A 38 -0.98 5.62 -4.68
C THR A 38 -0.31 6.78 -3.95
N ASN A 39 -0.09 6.63 -2.65
CA ASN A 39 0.55 7.66 -1.86
C ASN A 39 1.11 7.08 -0.56
N THR A 40 2.12 7.74 -0.01
CA THR A 40 2.70 7.38 1.29
C THR A 40 3.02 8.64 2.07
N TYR A 41 2.93 8.53 3.40
CA TYR A 41 3.32 9.60 4.31
C TYR A 41 4.17 9.02 5.44
N LEU A 42 5.36 9.56 5.62
CA LEU A 42 6.26 9.17 6.71
C LEU A 42 6.12 10.19 7.83
N LEU A 43 5.61 9.76 8.97
CA LEU A 43 5.23 10.60 10.08
C LEU A 43 6.00 10.22 11.35
N ASP A 44 5.84 11.02 12.40
CA ASP A 44 6.37 10.75 13.74
C ASP A 44 7.88 10.49 13.72
N GLY A 45 8.63 11.39 13.05
CA GLY A 45 10.09 11.28 12.99
C GLY A 45 10.59 10.05 12.24
N GLY A 46 9.77 9.47 11.34
CA GLY A 46 10.11 8.27 10.60
C GLY A 46 9.67 6.97 11.25
N LYS A 47 8.85 7.04 12.30
CA LYS A 47 8.38 5.85 13.03
C LYS A 47 7.09 5.26 12.48
N LEU A 48 6.33 6.03 11.71
CA LEU A 48 5.05 5.60 11.16
C LEU A 48 4.98 5.91 9.66
N LEU A 49 4.69 4.90 8.86
CA LEU A 49 4.43 5.06 7.43
C LEU A 49 2.96 4.77 7.17
N LYS A 50 2.25 5.76 6.65
CA LYS A 50 0.88 5.57 6.14
C LYS A 50 0.94 5.27 4.67
N VAL A 51 0.31 4.18 4.24
CA VAL A 51 0.34 3.70 2.86
C VAL A 51 -1.08 3.66 2.33
N TYR A 52 -1.34 4.40 1.26
CA TYR A 52 -2.62 4.43 0.56
C TYR A 52 -2.51 3.57 -0.68
N LEU A 53 -3.51 2.70 -0.86
CA LEU A 53 -3.49 1.64 -1.87
C LEU A 53 -4.75 1.67 -2.73
N ASN A 54 -4.58 1.36 -4.02
CA ASN A 54 -5.66 0.90 -4.87
C ASN A 54 -5.56 -0.61 -4.99
N PHE A 55 -6.71 -1.25 -4.90
CA PHE A 55 -6.82 -2.70 -5.04
C PHE A 55 -7.82 -3.02 -6.14
N TYR A 56 -7.40 -3.86 -7.06
CA TYR A 56 -8.25 -4.40 -8.12
C TYR A 56 -8.07 -5.91 -8.18
N SER A 57 -9.17 -6.66 -8.24
CA SER A 57 -9.13 -8.10 -8.41
C SER A 57 -10.14 -8.53 -9.48
N LYS A 58 -9.75 -9.46 -10.33
CA LYS A 58 -10.68 -10.12 -11.25
C LYS A 58 -11.67 -11.00 -10.50
N ASP A 59 -11.26 -11.52 -9.35
CA ASP A 59 -12.14 -12.26 -8.47
C ASP A 59 -12.97 -11.28 -7.66
N LYS A 60 -14.26 -11.21 -7.98
CA LYS A 60 -15.20 -10.30 -7.32
C LYS A 60 -15.51 -10.70 -5.87
N ASP A 61 -15.16 -11.91 -5.49
CA ASP A 61 -15.36 -12.37 -4.11
C ASP A 61 -14.34 -11.77 -3.14
N ILE A 62 -13.23 -11.22 -3.65
CA ILE A 62 -12.23 -10.56 -2.82
C ILE A 62 -12.55 -9.07 -2.76
N THR A 63 -12.98 -8.60 -1.58
CA THR A 63 -13.30 -7.19 -1.33
C THR A 63 -12.09 -6.42 -0.85
N GLU A 64 -12.18 -5.08 -0.92
CA GLU A 64 -11.15 -4.19 -0.36
C GLU A 64 -10.95 -4.42 1.14
N GLU A 65 -12.04 -4.68 1.88
CA GLU A 65 -11.97 -4.97 3.31
C GLU A 65 -11.20 -6.25 3.61
N GLN A 66 -11.47 -7.30 2.83
CA GLN A 66 -10.75 -8.56 2.97
C GLN A 66 -9.27 -8.39 2.66
N PHE A 67 -8.95 -7.59 1.66
CA PHE A 67 -7.57 -7.30 1.31
C PHE A 67 -6.85 -6.52 2.41
N LEU A 68 -7.48 -5.49 2.98
CA LEU A 68 -6.91 -4.77 4.11
C LEU A 68 -6.68 -5.67 5.32
N LYS A 69 -7.64 -6.56 5.60
CA LYS A 69 -7.51 -7.53 6.68
C LYS A 69 -6.33 -8.47 6.45
N PHE A 70 -6.17 -8.91 5.22
CA PHE A 70 -5.03 -9.74 4.81
C PHE A 70 -3.70 -9.01 5.04
N LEU A 71 -3.60 -7.74 4.64
CA LEU A 71 -2.39 -6.94 4.85
C LEU A 71 -2.08 -6.77 6.34
N ASN A 72 -3.09 -6.51 7.15
CA ASN A 72 -2.92 -6.34 8.59
C ASN A 72 -2.47 -7.63 9.28
N ILE A 73 -2.99 -8.78 8.85
CA ILE A 73 -2.55 -10.08 9.36
C ILE A 73 -1.08 -10.33 9.00
N ASN A 74 -0.67 -9.93 7.81
CA ASN A 74 0.69 -10.17 7.31
C ASN A 74 1.64 -8.99 7.54
N LYS A 75 1.21 -7.98 8.28
CA LYS A 75 2.00 -6.76 8.53
C LYS A 75 3.40 -7.08 9.08
N LYS A 76 3.49 -8.00 10.00
CA LYS A 76 4.75 -8.40 10.61
C LYS A 76 5.73 -8.96 9.58
N ASN A 77 5.24 -9.81 8.69
CA ASN A 77 6.04 -10.39 7.61
C ASN A 77 6.47 -9.32 6.60
N ILE A 78 5.57 -8.40 6.27
CA ILE A 78 5.88 -7.29 5.37
C ILE A 78 6.99 -6.42 5.96
N ARG A 79 6.90 -6.09 7.25
CA ARG A 79 7.93 -5.31 7.93
C ARG A 79 9.27 -6.05 7.98
N PHE A 80 9.23 -7.35 8.19
CA PHE A 80 10.43 -8.18 8.19
C PHE A 80 11.14 -8.18 6.83
N GLU A 81 10.38 -8.35 5.75
CA GLU A 81 10.92 -8.30 4.39
C GLU A 81 11.46 -6.90 4.06
N LEU A 82 10.76 -5.86 4.52
CA LEU A 82 11.21 -4.48 4.36
C LEU A 82 12.55 -4.26 5.08
N GLY A 83 12.67 -4.76 6.29
CA GLY A 83 13.92 -4.68 7.06
C GLY A 83 15.09 -5.36 6.37
N LYS A 84 14.86 -6.51 5.76
CA LYS A 84 15.90 -7.21 4.98
C LYS A 84 16.38 -6.37 3.80
N LYS A 85 15.46 -5.76 3.05
CA LYS A 85 15.80 -4.95 1.88
C LYS A 85 16.56 -3.67 2.25
N LEU A 86 16.27 -3.10 3.42
CA LEU A 86 16.77 -1.80 3.82
C LEU A 86 17.71 -1.85 5.02
N SER A 87 18.25 -3.01 5.36
CA SER A 87 19.08 -3.21 6.55
C SER A 87 20.28 -2.25 6.64
N ASN A 88 20.84 -1.87 5.50
CA ASN A 88 21.99 -0.95 5.45
C ASN A 88 21.60 0.52 5.46
N LYS A 89 20.31 0.83 5.33
CA LYS A 89 19.82 2.21 5.17
C LYS A 89 18.94 2.71 6.29
N LEU A 90 18.37 1.79 7.09
CA LEU A 90 17.46 2.13 8.18
C LEU A 90 17.95 1.51 9.48
N LYS A 91 17.91 2.27 10.57
CA LYS A 91 18.16 1.73 11.90
C LYS A 91 17.01 0.83 12.37
N TYR A 92 15.78 1.20 12.02
CA TYR A 92 14.57 0.45 12.38
C TYR A 92 13.51 0.66 11.32
N VAL A 93 12.67 -0.34 11.17
CA VAL A 93 11.56 -0.32 10.22
C VAL A 93 10.38 0.43 10.86
N PRO A 94 9.78 1.40 10.16
CA PRO A 94 8.61 2.09 10.72
C PRO A 94 7.42 1.15 10.88
N ASN A 95 6.51 1.49 11.76
CA ASN A 95 5.18 0.90 11.76
C ASN A 95 4.46 1.31 10.47
N ILE A 96 3.59 0.43 9.98
CA ILE A 96 2.90 0.67 8.71
C ILE A 96 1.40 0.58 8.96
N ASP A 97 0.66 1.59 8.48
CA ASP A 97 -0.80 1.56 8.43
C ASP A 97 -1.23 1.59 6.96
N PHE A 98 -2.12 0.67 6.59
CA PHE A 98 -2.62 0.56 5.23
C PHE A 98 -4.04 1.12 5.13
N TYR A 99 -4.29 1.89 4.08
CA TYR A 99 -5.59 2.50 3.79
C TYR A 99 -5.92 2.30 2.32
N ILE A 100 -7.20 2.14 2.02
CA ILE A 100 -7.66 2.16 0.63
C ILE A 100 -7.79 3.62 0.20
N ASP A 101 -7.26 3.92 -0.98
CA ASP A 101 -7.36 5.27 -1.56
C ASP A 101 -8.70 5.40 -2.29
N ASP A 102 -9.61 6.15 -1.70
CA ASP A 102 -10.97 6.34 -2.23
C ASP A 102 -11.08 7.51 -3.22
N THR A 103 -9.96 8.19 -3.53
CA THR A 103 -9.96 9.37 -4.40
C THR A 103 -10.64 9.10 -5.74
N MET A 104 -10.34 7.97 -6.37
CA MET A 104 -10.94 7.61 -7.65
C MET A 104 -12.44 7.34 -7.54
N LYS A 105 -12.90 6.76 -6.44
CA LYS A 105 -14.33 6.53 -6.21
C LYS A 105 -15.07 7.85 -6.05
N VAL A 106 -14.53 8.78 -5.27
CA VAL A 106 -15.12 10.11 -5.07
C VAL A 106 -15.21 10.85 -6.40
N CYS A 107 -14.17 10.82 -7.22
CA CYS A 107 -14.18 11.44 -8.55
C CYS A 107 -15.25 10.85 -9.46
N LYS A 108 -15.41 9.52 -9.46
CA LYS A 108 -16.45 8.86 -10.25
C LYS A 108 -17.86 9.24 -9.79
N GLU A 109 -18.08 9.34 -8.50
CA GLU A 109 -19.36 9.76 -7.93
C GLU A 109 -19.71 11.20 -8.33
N ILE A 110 -18.75 12.11 -8.28
CA ILE A 110 -18.92 13.51 -8.70
C ILE A 110 -19.24 13.57 -10.19
N ASP A 111 -18.52 12.84 -11.03
CA ASP A 111 -18.79 12.78 -12.48
C ASP A 111 -20.19 12.27 -12.77
N SER A 112 -20.62 11.23 -12.06
CA SER A 112 -21.98 10.68 -12.20
C SER A 112 -23.05 11.70 -11.83
N LEU A 113 -22.82 12.47 -10.76
CA LEU A 113 -23.73 13.53 -10.33
C LEU A 113 -23.81 14.66 -11.35
N LEU A 114 -22.68 15.05 -11.92
CA LEU A 114 -22.63 16.08 -12.97
C LEU A 114 -23.39 15.65 -14.21
N ASP A 115 -23.27 14.39 -14.62
CA ASP A 115 -23.99 13.84 -15.76
C ASP A 115 -25.50 13.82 -15.56
N LYS A 116 -25.96 13.64 -14.30
CA LYS A 116 -27.39 13.69 -13.97
C LYS A 116 -27.97 15.10 -13.98
N ILE A 117 -27.14 16.11 -13.82
CA ILE A 117 -27.56 17.52 -13.79
C ILE A 117 -27.63 18.12 -15.20
N ARG A 118 -26.92 17.56 -16.13
CA ARG A 118 -26.89 18.02 -17.53
C ARG A 118 -28.20 17.74 -18.29
#